data_a326ea9897a2884c83302371f19cacb1
#
_entry.id   a326ea9897a2884c83302371f19cacb1
#
_cell.length_a   1.000
_cell.length_b   1.000
_cell.length_c   1.000
_cell.angle_alpha   90.00
_cell.angle_beta   90.00
_cell.angle_gamma   90.00
#
_symmetry.space_group_name_H-M   'P 1'
#
loop_
_entity.id
_entity.type
_entity.pdbx_description
1 polymer ?
#
loop_
_entity_poly.entity_id
_entity_poly.type
_entity_poly.pdbx_seq_one_letter_code
_entity_poly.pdbx_strand_id
1 'polypeptide(L)'
;SEKLPMLWRSAQDAFRFAGLDVLSAFDFPTGEAAATLVLEELCRAFSSGKTAYYLFLDDFHLLRDERAVRFICRISARLPENAHLIVASRDRFLPAGEIVRLGGNLHQIGMEHLRLNHTELAVYAHRCGAELSEQQLEALLRSSEGWFSAIYLNLRALSERGRLPDASSDIFEMFTAAMID
;
A
#
# COMPACT_ATOMS: atom_id res chain seq x y z
N SER A 1 -1.20 15.25 -18.05
CA SER A 1 -1.38 15.26 -16.58
C SER A 1 -0.02 15.60 -15.96
N GLU A 2 0.05 16.64 -15.15
CA GLU A 2 1.27 17.06 -14.42
C GLU A 2 1.77 15.99 -13.42
N LYS A 3 0.90 15.09 -13.03
CA LYS A 3 1.21 14.03 -12.04
C LYS A 3 2.19 12.96 -12.55
N LEU A 4 2.20 12.67 -13.85
CA LEU A 4 3.08 11.64 -14.41
C LEU A 4 4.56 12.06 -14.38
N PRO A 5 4.95 13.28 -14.77
CA PRO A 5 6.32 13.78 -14.60
C PRO A 5 6.76 13.83 -13.12
N MET A 6 5.85 14.17 -12.20
CA MET A 6 6.15 14.15 -10.76
C MET A 6 6.44 12.73 -10.26
N LEU A 7 5.58 11.76 -10.62
CA LEU A 7 5.81 10.35 -10.28
C LEU A 7 7.18 9.89 -10.79
N TRP A 8 7.50 10.22 -12.05
CA TRP A 8 8.77 9.80 -12.64
C TRP A 8 9.98 10.38 -11.91
N ARG A 9 9.94 11.67 -11.59
CA ARG A 9 10.99 12.32 -10.81
C ARG A 9 11.12 11.69 -9.42
N SER A 10 10.00 11.45 -8.73
CA SER A 10 10.02 10.78 -7.43
C SER A 10 10.62 9.38 -7.52
N ALA A 11 10.33 8.63 -8.60
CA ALA A 11 10.94 7.32 -8.83
C ALA A 11 12.45 7.45 -9.06
N GLN A 12 12.90 8.39 -9.88
CA GLN A 12 14.34 8.65 -10.10
C GLN A 12 15.07 8.98 -8.79
N ASP A 13 14.46 9.82 -7.95
CA ASP A 13 15.04 10.20 -6.66
C ASP A 13 15.08 9.02 -5.69
N ALA A 14 14.01 8.22 -5.61
CA ALA A 14 13.95 7.03 -4.77
C ALA A 14 15.00 5.99 -5.18
N PHE A 15 15.16 5.74 -6.47
CA PHE A 15 16.20 4.83 -6.98
C PHE A 15 17.60 5.33 -6.68
N ARG A 16 17.87 6.62 -6.90
CA ARG A 16 19.17 7.24 -6.56
C ARG A 16 19.45 7.14 -5.06
N PHE A 17 18.45 7.40 -4.22
CA PHE A 17 18.60 7.28 -2.76
C PHE A 17 18.90 5.85 -2.32
N ALA A 18 18.34 4.85 -3.02
CA ALA A 18 18.65 3.44 -2.81
C ALA A 18 20.00 2.98 -3.38
N GLY A 19 20.78 3.90 -3.96
CA GLY A 19 22.08 3.59 -4.58
C GLY A 19 21.99 2.98 -5.98
N LEU A 20 20.80 3.06 -6.62
CA LEU A 20 20.54 2.54 -7.97
C LEU A 20 20.27 3.71 -8.93
N ASP A 21 21.32 4.29 -9.50
CA ASP A 21 21.16 5.43 -10.44
C ASP A 21 20.83 4.96 -11.86
N VAL A 22 19.83 4.12 -11.99
CA VAL A 22 19.44 3.49 -13.26
C VAL A 22 18.41 4.32 -14.05
N LEU A 23 17.57 5.09 -13.36
CA LEU A 23 16.49 5.86 -14.00
C LEU A 23 16.87 7.28 -14.40
N SER A 24 17.99 7.82 -13.90
CA SER A 24 18.37 9.22 -14.09
C SER A 24 18.60 9.61 -15.54
N ALA A 25 18.99 8.65 -16.38
CA ALA A 25 19.24 8.86 -17.81
C ALA A 25 17.98 8.80 -18.68
N PHE A 26 16.82 8.51 -18.10
CA PHE A 26 15.59 8.28 -18.85
C PHE A 26 14.50 9.26 -18.49
N ASP A 27 13.78 9.73 -19.51
CA ASP A 27 12.46 10.32 -19.34
C ASP A 27 11.41 9.21 -19.16
N PHE A 28 10.21 9.59 -18.68
CA PHE A 28 9.10 8.64 -18.63
C PHE A 28 8.83 8.04 -20.02
N PRO A 29 8.88 6.72 -20.19
CA PRO A 29 8.79 6.11 -21.49
C PRO A 29 7.41 6.27 -22.12
N THR A 30 7.34 6.97 -23.26
CA THR A 30 6.09 7.25 -23.96
C THR A 30 5.75 6.21 -25.03
N GLY A 31 6.70 5.34 -25.40
CA GLY A 31 6.52 4.32 -26.42
C GLY A 31 7.06 2.96 -25.99
N GLU A 32 6.79 1.94 -26.80
CA GLU A 32 7.18 0.55 -26.50
C GLU A 32 8.68 0.35 -26.42
N ALA A 33 9.42 0.90 -27.39
CA ALA A 33 10.87 0.78 -27.42
C ALA A 33 11.53 1.43 -26.20
N ALA A 34 11.11 2.66 -25.85
CA ALA A 34 11.60 3.36 -24.67
C ALA A 34 11.26 2.59 -23.39
N ALA A 35 10.04 2.07 -23.26
CA ALA A 35 9.64 1.27 -22.12
C ALA A 35 10.49 -0.02 -22.00
N THR A 36 10.79 -0.66 -23.11
CA THR A 36 11.64 -1.86 -23.13
C THR A 36 13.04 -1.56 -22.63
N LEU A 37 13.66 -0.47 -23.12
CA LEU A 37 15.00 -0.06 -22.67
C LEU A 37 15.05 0.20 -21.17
N VAL A 38 14.09 0.97 -20.63
CA VAL A 38 14.00 1.24 -19.19
C VAL A 38 13.86 -0.05 -18.39
N LEU A 39 13.01 -0.98 -18.86
CA LEU A 39 12.81 -2.27 -18.20
C LEU A 39 14.06 -3.15 -18.22
N GLU A 40 14.79 -3.18 -19.33
CA GLU A 40 16.05 -3.94 -19.44
C GLU A 40 17.11 -3.41 -18.47
N GLU A 41 17.24 -2.09 -18.35
CA GLU A 41 18.15 -1.48 -17.39
C GLU A 41 17.76 -1.76 -15.95
N LEU A 42 16.47 -1.65 -15.63
CA LEU A 42 15.94 -2.00 -14.30
C LEU A 42 16.22 -3.48 -13.95
N CYS A 43 15.88 -4.38 -14.86
CA CYS A 43 16.12 -5.82 -14.66
C CYS A 43 17.61 -6.12 -14.48
N ARG A 44 18.47 -5.48 -15.26
CA ARG A 44 19.93 -5.62 -15.14
C ARG A 44 20.43 -5.13 -13.78
N ALA A 45 19.95 -3.96 -13.32
CA ALA A 45 20.34 -3.39 -12.05
C ALA A 45 19.91 -4.29 -10.88
N PHE A 46 18.69 -4.82 -10.89
CA PHE A 46 18.21 -5.73 -9.85
C PHE A 46 18.93 -7.09 -9.88
N SER A 47 19.18 -7.64 -11.07
CA SER A 47 19.83 -8.94 -11.22
C SER A 47 21.32 -8.90 -10.87
N SER A 48 21.96 -7.73 -10.89
CA SER A 48 23.38 -7.58 -10.52
C SER A 48 23.64 -7.74 -9.01
N GLY A 49 22.59 -7.57 -8.19
CA GLY A 49 22.66 -7.68 -6.74
C GLY A 49 22.13 -9.02 -6.22
N LYS A 50 22.62 -9.42 -5.02
CA LYS A 50 22.06 -10.55 -4.26
C LYS A 50 20.97 -10.13 -3.27
N THR A 51 20.64 -8.84 -3.26
CA THR A 51 19.71 -8.22 -2.31
C THR A 51 18.30 -8.26 -2.88
N ALA A 52 17.31 -8.48 -2.04
CA ALA A 52 15.92 -8.31 -2.42
C ALA A 52 15.55 -6.82 -2.47
N TYR A 53 14.83 -6.43 -3.51
CA TYR A 53 14.35 -5.07 -3.72
C TYR A 53 12.83 -5.02 -3.57
N TYR A 54 12.34 -4.03 -2.83
CA TYR A 54 10.91 -3.78 -2.63
C TYR A 54 10.59 -2.36 -3.09
N LEU A 55 9.79 -2.24 -4.13
CA LEU A 55 9.34 -0.97 -4.68
C LEU A 55 7.91 -0.71 -4.23
N PHE A 56 7.71 0.37 -3.49
CA PHE A 56 6.40 0.78 -3.00
C PHE A 56 5.86 1.95 -3.81
N LEU A 57 4.66 1.80 -4.33
CA LEU A 57 3.88 2.87 -4.94
C LEU A 57 2.62 3.07 -4.11
N ASP A 58 2.61 4.14 -3.35
CA ASP A 58 1.46 4.48 -2.51
C ASP A 58 0.52 5.44 -3.25
N ASP A 59 -0.74 5.46 -2.83
CA ASP A 59 -1.79 6.32 -3.38
C ASP A 59 -1.91 6.30 -4.91
N PHE A 60 -1.68 5.13 -5.52
CA PHE A 60 -1.66 4.99 -6.98
C PHE A 60 -2.98 5.43 -7.65
N HIS A 61 -4.10 5.40 -6.93
CA HIS A 61 -5.40 5.90 -7.38
C HIS A 61 -5.41 7.40 -7.72
N LEU A 62 -4.44 8.19 -7.22
CA LEU A 62 -4.29 9.60 -7.58
C LEU A 62 -3.73 9.78 -8.99
N LEU A 63 -3.13 8.75 -9.56
CA LEU A 63 -2.53 8.76 -10.87
C LEU A 63 -3.49 8.17 -11.91
N ARG A 64 -4.34 9.04 -12.49
CA ARG A 64 -5.34 8.64 -13.49
C ARG A 64 -4.77 8.65 -14.92
N ASP A 65 -3.60 8.03 -15.11
CA ASP A 65 -2.91 8.00 -16.42
C ASP A 65 -2.70 6.55 -16.85
N GLU A 66 -3.39 6.14 -17.91
CA GLU A 66 -3.31 4.79 -18.44
C GLU A 66 -1.88 4.37 -18.85
N ARG A 67 -1.02 5.34 -19.20
CA ARG A 67 0.38 5.06 -19.53
C ARG A 67 1.13 4.53 -18.32
N ALA A 68 0.84 5.09 -17.13
CA ALA A 68 1.42 4.61 -15.89
C ALA A 68 0.93 3.20 -15.56
N VAL A 69 -0.36 2.91 -15.70
CA VAL A 69 -0.91 1.56 -15.47
C VAL A 69 -0.24 0.57 -16.42
N ARG A 70 -0.16 0.88 -17.71
CA ARG A 70 0.51 0.00 -18.70
C ARG A 70 1.99 -0.21 -18.37
N PHE A 71 2.69 0.83 -17.93
CA PHE A 71 4.09 0.72 -17.56
C PHE A 71 4.28 -0.16 -16.32
N ILE A 72 3.46 0.01 -15.29
CA ILE A 72 3.46 -0.83 -14.08
C ILE A 72 3.18 -2.30 -14.43
N CYS A 73 2.19 -2.58 -15.26
CA CYS A 73 1.89 -3.93 -15.71
C CYS A 73 3.07 -4.58 -16.48
N ARG A 74 3.79 -3.78 -17.26
CA ARG A 74 4.99 -4.27 -17.99
C ARG A 74 6.15 -4.55 -17.05
N ILE A 75 6.41 -3.65 -16.09
CA ILE A 75 7.42 -3.89 -15.04
C ILE A 75 7.10 -5.20 -14.32
N SER A 76 5.89 -5.32 -13.77
CA SER A 76 5.48 -6.47 -12.97
C SER A 76 5.66 -7.81 -13.68
N ALA A 77 5.49 -7.83 -15.01
CA ALA A 77 5.66 -9.04 -15.81
C ALA A 77 7.11 -9.44 -16.07
N ARG A 78 8.07 -8.58 -15.79
CA ARG A 78 9.50 -8.76 -16.13
C ARG A 78 10.44 -8.63 -14.94
N LEU A 79 9.94 -8.28 -13.76
CA LEU A 79 10.78 -8.20 -12.57
C LEU A 79 11.47 -9.53 -12.31
N PRO A 80 12.77 -9.52 -11.97
CA PRO A 80 13.45 -10.73 -11.52
C PRO A 80 12.91 -11.16 -10.14
N GLU A 81 13.17 -12.41 -9.75
CA GLU A 81 12.65 -13.01 -8.51
C GLU A 81 13.01 -12.24 -7.23
N ASN A 82 14.11 -11.50 -7.26
CA ASN A 82 14.56 -10.69 -6.13
C ASN A 82 13.98 -9.27 -6.12
N ALA A 83 13.07 -8.92 -7.03
CA ALA A 83 12.45 -7.60 -7.08
C ALA A 83 10.93 -7.69 -6.98
N HIS A 84 10.35 -6.97 -6.03
CA HIS A 84 8.93 -6.99 -5.72
C HIS A 84 8.34 -5.61 -5.88
N LEU A 85 7.22 -5.49 -6.56
CA LEU A 85 6.47 -4.26 -6.70
C LEU A 85 5.20 -4.34 -5.85
N ILE A 86 5.05 -3.40 -4.93
CA ILE A 86 3.92 -3.28 -4.01
C ILE A 86 3.17 -2.00 -4.35
N VAL A 87 1.93 -2.11 -4.76
CA VAL A 87 1.11 -0.96 -5.15
C VAL A 87 -0.09 -0.85 -4.22
N ALA A 88 -0.18 0.26 -3.49
CA ALA A 88 -1.34 0.60 -2.70
C ALA A 88 -2.27 1.55 -3.49
N SER A 89 -3.54 1.20 -3.55
CA SER A 89 -4.55 1.97 -4.28
C SER A 89 -5.92 1.81 -3.62
N ARG A 90 -6.72 2.86 -3.60
CA ARG A 90 -8.12 2.77 -3.15
C ARG A 90 -9.02 2.12 -4.21
N ASP A 91 -8.62 2.21 -5.47
CA ASP A 91 -9.37 1.70 -6.61
C ASP A 91 -8.70 0.45 -7.18
N ARG A 92 -9.50 -0.42 -7.78
CA ARG A 92 -9.02 -1.52 -8.62
C ARG A 92 -8.54 -0.93 -9.94
N PHE A 93 -7.25 -0.80 -10.11
CA PHE A 93 -6.64 -0.18 -11.30
C PHE A 93 -6.18 -1.20 -12.36
N LEU A 94 -6.03 -2.47 -11.99
CA LEU A 94 -5.56 -3.51 -12.92
C LEU A 94 -6.71 -3.95 -13.85
N PRO A 95 -6.51 -3.90 -15.18
CA PRO A 95 -7.43 -4.51 -16.13
C PRO A 95 -7.52 -6.03 -15.94
N ALA A 96 -8.68 -6.61 -16.18
CA ALA A 96 -8.90 -8.06 -16.01
C ALA A 96 -7.90 -8.92 -16.83
N GLY A 97 -7.56 -8.50 -18.04
CA GLY A 97 -6.56 -9.17 -18.86
C GLY A 97 -5.17 -9.20 -18.24
N GLU A 98 -4.78 -8.13 -17.52
CA GLU A 98 -3.50 -8.07 -16.83
C GLU A 98 -3.48 -8.96 -15.58
N ILE A 99 -4.59 -9.07 -14.88
CA ILE A 99 -4.72 -9.99 -13.74
C ILE A 99 -4.48 -11.43 -14.20
N VAL A 100 -5.11 -11.82 -15.32
CA VAL A 100 -4.91 -13.15 -15.91
C VAL A 100 -3.47 -13.37 -16.37
N ARG A 101 -2.87 -12.34 -17.00
CA ARG A 101 -1.50 -12.42 -17.52
C ARG A 101 -0.45 -12.53 -16.41
N LEU A 102 -0.62 -11.83 -15.30
CA LEU A 102 0.28 -11.89 -14.15
C LEU A 102 0.12 -13.19 -13.36
N GLY A 103 -1.10 -13.76 -13.34
CA GLY A 103 -1.37 -15.07 -12.76
C GLY A 103 -0.83 -15.22 -11.34
N GLY A 104 -0.04 -16.27 -11.10
CA GLY A 104 0.54 -16.56 -9.79
C GLY A 104 1.59 -15.55 -9.29
N ASN A 105 2.03 -14.62 -10.13
CA ASN A 105 2.96 -13.55 -9.73
C ASN A 105 2.22 -12.32 -9.17
N LEU A 106 0.89 -12.35 -9.12
CA LEU A 106 0.06 -11.30 -8.58
C LEU A 106 -0.62 -11.74 -7.29
N HIS A 107 -0.33 -11.05 -6.20
CA HIS A 107 -1.05 -11.18 -4.95
C HIS A 107 -1.92 -9.95 -4.73
N GLN A 108 -3.23 -10.16 -4.64
CA GLN A 108 -4.18 -9.07 -4.36
C GLN A 108 -4.61 -9.15 -2.90
N ILE A 109 -4.38 -8.06 -2.17
CA ILE A 109 -4.81 -7.88 -0.79
C ILE A 109 -5.99 -6.91 -0.82
N GLY A 110 -7.19 -7.44 -0.60
CA GLY A 110 -8.42 -6.65 -0.52
C GLY A 110 -8.78 -6.29 0.92
N MET A 111 -9.87 -5.56 1.07
CA MET A 111 -10.38 -5.13 2.39
C MET A 111 -10.64 -6.31 3.32
N GLU A 112 -11.07 -7.43 2.78
CA GLU A 112 -11.33 -8.68 3.51
C GLU A 112 -10.10 -9.26 4.20
N HIS A 113 -8.90 -8.97 3.67
CA HIS A 113 -7.62 -9.39 4.25
C HIS A 113 -7.05 -8.37 5.24
N LEU A 114 -7.55 -7.14 5.22
CA LEU A 114 -7.04 -6.05 6.07
C LEU A 114 -7.89 -5.81 7.32
N ARG A 115 -9.07 -6.43 7.39
CA ARG A 115 -9.94 -6.37 8.56
C ARG A 115 -9.47 -7.37 9.62
N LEU A 116 -9.37 -6.93 10.86
CA LEU A 116 -9.11 -7.82 11.97
C LEU A 116 -10.36 -8.66 12.26
N ASN A 117 -10.16 -9.95 12.45
CA ASN A 117 -11.17 -10.82 13.01
C ASN A 117 -11.14 -10.78 14.55
N HIS A 118 -12.04 -11.49 15.20
CA HIS A 118 -12.18 -11.49 16.65
C HIS A 118 -10.88 -11.91 17.37
N THR A 119 -10.24 -12.97 16.91
CA THR A 119 -9.00 -13.49 17.51
C THR A 119 -7.85 -12.50 17.33
N GLU A 120 -7.71 -11.93 16.15
CA GLU A 120 -6.68 -10.93 15.85
C GLU A 120 -6.90 -9.66 16.66
N LEU A 121 -8.16 -9.22 16.82
CA LEU A 121 -8.51 -8.08 17.67
C LEU A 121 -8.12 -8.33 19.13
N ALA A 122 -8.42 -9.50 19.68
CA ALA A 122 -8.06 -9.85 21.06
C ALA A 122 -6.56 -9.80 21.28
N VAL A 123 -5.78 -10.39 20.35
CA VAL A 123 -4.31 -10.36 20.40
C VAL A 123 -3.79 -8.92 20.29
N TYR A 124 -4.38 -8.11 19.41
CA TYR A 124 -3.96 -6.73 19.23
C TYR A 124 -4.28 -5.87 20.45
N ALA A 125 -5.49 -5.98 21.01
CA ALA A 125 -5.90 -5.27 22.24
C ALA A 125 -4.95 -5.59 23.40
N HIS A 126 -4.65 -6.88 23.62
CA HIS A 126 -3.71 -7.31 24.65
C HIS A 126 -2.30 -6.70 24.45
N ARG A 127 -1.79 -6.66 23.21
CA ARG A 127 -0.50 -6.01 22.89
C ARG A 127 -0.50 -4.51 23.16
N CYS A 128 -1.64 -3.87 23.03
CA CYS A 128 -1.83 -2.45 23.40
C CYS A 128 -2.03 -2.23 24.91
N GLY A 129 -1.98 -3.28 25.72
CA GLY A 129 -2.20 -3.21 27.17
C GLY A 129 -3.67 -3.08 27.57
N ALA A 130 -4.60 -3.38 26.66
CA ALA A 130 -6.04 -3.31 26.92
C ALA A 130 -6.59 -4.72 27.19
N GLU A 131 -7.03 -4.95 28.42
CA GLU A 131 -7.73 -6.17 28.82
C GLU A 131 -9.24 -5.97 28.58
N LEU A 132 -9.73 -6.49 27.47
CA LEU A 132 -11.13 -6.39 27.07
C LEU A 132 -11.89 -7.68 27.41
N SER A 133 -13.10 -7.53 27.93
CA SER A 133 -14.04 -8.65 28.09
C SER A 133 -14.55 -9.08 26.70
N GLU A 134 -15.09 -10.30 26.61
CA GLU A 134 -15.68 -10.84 25.37
C GLU A 134 -16.74 -9.90 24.79
N GLN A 135 -17.61 -9.35 25.64
CA GLN A 135 -18.62 -8.39 25.22
C GLN A 135 -18.04 -7.10 24.64
N GLN A 136 -16.94 -6.61 25.21
CA GLN A 136 -16.23 -5.42 24.72
C GLN A 136 -15.53 -5.69 23.39
N LEU A 137 -14.93 -6.87 23.21
CA LEU A 137 -14.32 -7.29 21.94
C LEU A 137 -15.37 -7.37 20.84
N GLU A 138 -16.50 -8.00 21.10
CA GLU A 138 -17.61 -8.07 20.13
C GLU A 138 -18.19 -6.69 19.78
N ALA A 139 -18.35 -5.81 20.79
CA ALA A 139 -18.84 -4.45 20.58
C ALA A 139 -17.87 -3.63 19.74
N LEU A 140 -16.57 -3.73 20.05
CA LEU A 140 -15.51 -3.05 19.30
C LEU A 140 -15.42 -3.57 17.87
N LEU A 141 -15.49 -4.88 17.67
CA LEU A 141 -15.45 -5.48 16.33
C LEU A 141 -16.65 -5.02 15.47
N ARG A 142 -17.84 -4.98 16.05
CA ARG A 142 -19.05 -4.49 15.38
C ARG A 142 -18.95 -3.01 15.02
N SER A 143 -18.53 -2.15 15.94
CA SER A 143 -18.46 -0.69 15.73
C SER A 143 -17.36 -0.31 14.75
N SER A 144 -16.25 -1.03 14.75
CA SER A 144 -15.11 -0.79 13.85
C SER A 144 -15.20 -1.54 12.53
N GLU A 145 -16.13 -2.49 12.38
CA GLU A 145 -16.20 -3.42 11.26
C GLU A 145 -14.86 -4.13 10.98
N GLY A 146 -14.02 -4.29 12.00
CA GLY A 146 -12.68 -4.86 11.89
C GLY A 146 -11.63 -3.92 11.31
N TRP A 147 -11.94 -2.65 11.04
CA TRP A 147 -10.98 -1.70 10.53
C TRP A 147 -9.91 -1.34 11.56
N PHE A 148 -8.65 -1.58 11.21
CA PHE A 148 -7.50 -1.36 12.08
C PHE A 148 -7.44 0.06 12.65
N SER A 149 -7.64 1.09 11.82
CA SER A 149 -7.59 2.49 12.26
C SER A 149 -8.68 2.82 13.28
N ALA A 150 -9.90 2.31 13.07
CA ALA A 150 -10.99 2.50 14.01
C ALA A 150 -10.71 1.76 15.32
N ILE A 151 -10.21 0.54 15.26
CA ILE A 151 -9.80 -0.24 16.43
C ILE A 151 -8.71 0.48 17.20
N TYR A 152 -7.65 0.93 16.53
CA TYR A 152 -6.55 1.68 17.15
C TYR A 152 -7.04 2.91 17.91
N LEU A 153 -7.91 3.72 17.30
CA LEU A 153 -8.44 4.92 17.95
C LEU A 153 -9.31 4.59 19.15
N ASN A 154 -10.13 3.54 19.07
CA ASN A 154 -10.93 3.09 20.22
C ASN A 154 -10.06 2.64 21.38
N LEU A 155 -9.01 1.84 21.10
CA LEU A 155 -8.07 1.37 22.12
C LEU A 155 -7.26 2.53 22.73
N ARG A 156 -6.88 3.50 21.91
CA ARG A 156 -6.24 4.73 22.39
C ARG A 156 -7.15 5.52 23.29
N ALA A 157 -8.42 5.73 22.91
CA ALA A 157 -9.41 6.39 23.75
C ALA A 157 -9.65 5.65 25.07
N LEU A 158 -9.67 4.32 25.04
CA LEU A 158 -9.75 3.51 26.24
C LEU A 158 -8.55 3.77 27.17
N SER A 159 -7.35 3.80 26.63
CA SER A 159 -6.12 4.08 27.40
C SER A 159 -6.12 5.49 28.01
N GLU A 160 -6.57 6.51 27.26
CA GLU A 160 -6.54 7.91 27.67
C GLU A 160 -7.71 8.27 28.61
N ARG A 161 -8.90 7.70 28.38
CA ARG A 161 -10.16 8.08 29.05
C ARG A 161 -10.72 7.01 29.98
N GLY A 162 -10.13 5.82 30.00
CA GLY A 162 -10.58 4.67 30.79
C GLY A 162 -11.88 4.02 30.32
N ARG A 163 -12.41 4.41 29.15
CA ARG A 163 -13.61 3.82 28.55
C ARG A 163 -13.56 3.83 27.03
N LEU A 164 -14.24 2.87 26.41
CA LEU A 164 -14.46 2.87 24.96
C LEU A 164 -15.45 3.99 24.58
N PRO A 165 -15.29 4.63 23.42
CA PRO A 165 -16.25 5.59 22.90
C PRO A 165 -17.64 4.97 22.68
N ASP A 166 -18.69 5.69 23.06
CA ASP A 166 -20.07 5.18 22.99
C ASP A 166 -20.72 5.30 21.60
N ALA A 167 -20.16 6.12 20.69
CA ALA A 167 -20.75 6.38 19.39
C ALA A 167 -19.71 6.56 18.28
N SER A 168 -20.12 6.29 17.04
CA SER A 168 -19.30 6.51 15.85
C SER A 168 -18.90 7.98 15.61
N SER A 169 -19.66 8.93 16.14
CA SER A 169 -19.35 10.37 16.09
C SER A 169 -18.07 10.70 16.86
N ASP A 170 -17.85 10.10 18.02
CA ASP A 170 -16.64 10.33 18.82
C ASP A 170 -15.39 9.83 18.10
N ILE A 171 -15.53 8.74 17.35
CA ILE A 171 -14.43 8.17 16.55
C ILE A 171 -14.09 9.10 15.39
N PHE A 172 -15.10 9.69 14.74
CA PHE A 172 -14.89 10.63 13.63
C PHE A 172 -14.19 11.90 14.08
N GLU A 173 -14.58 12.45 15.24
CA GLU A 173 -13.90 13.61 15.85
C GLU A 173 -12.43 13.28 16.19
N MET A 174 -12.17 12.09 16.73
CA MET A 174 -10.81 11.61 17.01
C MET A 174 -9.97 11.45 15.74
N PHE A 175 -10.56 10.94 14.65
CA PHE A 175 -9.90 10.88 13.35
C PHE A 175 -9.53 12.27 12.84
N THR A 176 -10.46 13.22 12.95
CA THR A 176 -10.25 14.59 12.48
C THR A 176 -9.15 15.27 13.29
N ALA A 177 -9.14 15.10 14.61
CA ALA A 177 -8.09 15.63 15.47
C ALA A 177 -6.71 15.01 15.18
N ALA A 178 -6.65 13.70 14.96
CA ALA A 178 -5.39 13.00 14.68
C ALA A 178 -4.81 13.27 13.27
N MET A 179 -5.58 13.86 12.35
CA MET A 179 -5.11 14.25 11.02
C MET A 179 -4.68 15.71 10.92
N ILE A 180 -4.93 16.52 11.96
CA ILE A 180 -4.62 17.96 11.98
C ILE A 180 -3.31 18.25 12.76
N ASP A 181 -2.86 17.32 13.59
CA ASP A 181 -1.56 17.33 14.27
C ASP A 181 -0.46 16.70 13.42
#